data_98320e32e5ec26345d82ec5e62e87bbf
#
_entry.id   98320e32e5ec26345d82ec5e62e87bbf
#
_cell.length_a   1.000
_cell.length_b   1.000
_cell.length_c   1.000
_cell.angle_alpha   90.00
_cell.angle_beta   90.00
_cell.angle_gamma   90.00
#
_symmetry.space_group_name_H-M   'P 1'
#
loop_
_entity.id
_entity.type
_entity.pdbx_description
1 polymer ?
#
loop_
_entity_poly.entity_id
_entity_poly.type
_entity_poly.pdbx_seq_one_letter_code
_entity_poly.pdbx_strand_id
1 'polypeptide(L)' 'MKRILYCIQCINDPELYWNNQWGWVDIDSCDTFSLKLKNAVHLPIEGKWVDYYDY' A
#
# COMPACT_ATOMS: atom_id res chain seq x y z
N MET A 1 -13.70 8.30 -14.55
CA MET A 1 -13.58 6.86 -14.33
C MET A 1 -12.72 6.62 -13.09
N LYS A 2 -13.20 5.78 -12.19
CA LYS A 2 -12.44 5.47 -10.99
C LYS A 2 -11.25 4.60 -11.33
N ARG A 3 -10.13 4.90 -10.73
CA ARG A 3 -8.93 4.08 -10.82
C ARG A 3 -8.75 3.34 -9.49
N ILE A 4 -8.62 2.02 -9.57
CA ILE A 4 -8.36 1.21 -8.38
C ILE A 4 -6.86 1.05 -8.25
N LEU A 5 -6.31 1.53 -7.15
CA LEU A 5 -4.92 1.34 -6.78
C LEU A 5 -4.85 0.45 -5.55
N TYR A 6 -3.66 0.04 -5.23
CA TYR A 6 -3.41 -0.83 -4.08
C TYR A 6 -2.37 -0.18 -3.19
N CYS A 7 -2.45 -0.45 -1.91
CA CYS A 7 -1.41 -0.07 -0.96
C CYS A 7 -1.17 -1.23 -0.01
N ILE A 8 -0.11 -1.14 0.77
CA ILE A 8 0.25 -2.20 1.71
C ILE A 8 -0.03 -1.67 3.11
N GLN A 9 -0.92 -2.36 3.82
CA GLN A 9 -1.29 -2.01 5.18
C GLN A 9 -0.55 -2.93 6.15
N CYS A 10 -0.14 -2.37 7.28
CA CYS A 10 0.48 -3.16 8.34
C CYS A 10 -0.56 -4.04 9.03
N ILE A 11 -0.28 -5.33 9.14
CA ILE A 11 -1.19 -6.28 9.77
C ILE A 11 -1.36 -5.97 11.26
N ASN A 12 -0.27 -5.57 11.92
CA ASN A 12 -0.27 -5.33 13.36
C ASN A 12 -0.76 -3.93 13.73
N ASP A 13 -0.74 -2.99 12.79
CA ASP A 13 -1.19 -1.62 13.03
C ASP A 13 -1.92 -1.12 11.79
N PRO A 14 -3.27 -1.22 11.76
CA PRO A 14 -4.02 -0.87 10.55
C PRO A 14 -3.98 0.60 10.18
N GLU A 15 -3.40 1.46 11.00
CA GLU A 15 -3.22 2.87 10.65
C GLU A 15 -1.91 3.13 9.90
N LEU A 16 -1.03 2.12 9.80
CA LEU A 16 0.24 2.26 9.11
C LEU A 16 0.19 1.62 7.74
N TYR A 17 0.82 2.28 6.77
CA TYR A 17 0.89 1.85 5.39
C TYR A 17 2.33 1.95 4.89
N TRP A 18 2.68 1.19 3.89
CA TRP A 18 4.06 1.06 3.42
C TRP A 18 4.47 2.19 2.48
N ASN A 19 5.66 2.71 2.71
CA ASN A 19 6.36 3.60 1.80
C ASN A 19 7.74 3.00 1.52
N ASN A 20 8.10 2.87 0.24
CA ASN A 20 9.35 2.21 -0.13
C ASN A 20 10.58 2.95 0.37
N GLN A 21 10.45 4.23 0.66
CA GLN A 21 11.58 5.04 1.14
C GLN A 21 11.62 5.15 2.67
N TRP A 22 10.44 5.27 3.28
CA TRP A 22 10.33 5.60 4.71
C TRP A 22 9.87 4.45 5.59
N GLY A 23 9.40 3.36 4.98
CA GLY A 23 8.84 2.25 5.73
C GLY A 23 7.38 2.45 6.07
N TRP A 24 6.99 2.19 7.31
CA TRP A 24 5.61 2.32 7.75
C TRP A 24 5.29 3.78 8.05
N VAL A 25 4.30 4.32 7.36
CA VAL A 25 3.88 5.72 7.45
C VAL A 25 2.36 5.79 7.50
N ASP A 26 1.81 7.00 7.62
CA ASP A 26 0.36 7.18 7.55
C ASP A 26 -0.13 7.02 6.10
N ILE A 27 -1.46 6.94 5.95
CA ILE A 27 -2.05 6.70 4.64
C ILE A 27 -1.78 7.82 3.65
N ASP A 28 -1.61 9.05 4.13
CA ASP A 28 -1.37 10.20 3.27
C ASP A 28 0.03 10.19 2.68
N SER A 29 0.96 9.47 3.29
CA SER A 29 2.35 9.41 2.87
C SER A 29 2.73 8.08 2.23
N CYS A 30 1.82 7.12 2.18
CA CYS A 30 2.14 5.79 1.68
C CYS A 30 2.25 5.77 0.15
N ASP A 31 2.97 4.79 -0.35
CA ASP A 31 3.03 4.52 -1.79
C ASP A 31 1.78 3.78 -2.23
N THR A 32 1.35 4.07 -3.44
CA THR A 32 0.26 3.33 -4.08
C THR A 32 0.80 2.56 -5.27
N PHE A 33 0.15 1.46 -5.61
CA PHE A 33 0.62 0.53 -6.62
C PHE A 33 -0.51 0.19 -7.58
N SER A 34 -0.19 0.16 -8.87
CA SER A 34 -1.11 -0.37 -9.87
C SER A 34 -1.15 -1.89 -9.75
N LEU A 35 -2.13 -2.52 -10.41
CA LEU A 35 -2.21 -3.99 -10.42
C LEU A 35 -0.92 -4.61 -10.93
N LYS A 36 -0.31 -4.01 -11.96
CA LYS A 36 0.93 -4.50 -12.51
C LYS A 36 2.07 -4.45 -11.49
N LEU A 37 2.17 -3.34 -10.77
CA LEU A 37 3.18 -3.17 -9.73
C LEU A 37 2.91 -4.09 -8.54
N LYS A 38 1.64 -4.23 -8.17
CA LYS A 38 1.25 -5.16 -7.10
C LYS A 38 1.77 -6.56 -7.36
N ASN A 39 1.66 -7.02 -8.61
CA ASN A 39 2.10 -8.37 -8.97
C ASN A 39 3.62 -8.51 -9.04
N ALA A 40 4.34 -7.39 -9.11
CA ALA A 40 5.80 -7.39 -9.23
C ALA A 40 6.53 -7.09 -7.93
N VAL A 41 5.83 -6.60 -6.91
CA VAL A 41 6.43 -6.16 -5.65
C VAL A 41 6.24 -7.23 -4.59
N HIS A 42 7.31 -7.54 -3.86
CA HIS A 42 7.22 -8.43 -2.70
C HIS A 42 6.68 -7.68 -1.50
N LEU A 43 5.74 -8.31 -0.79
CA LEU A 43 5.21 -7.73 0.43
C LEU A 43 6.29 -7.69 1.51
N PRO A 44 6.40 -6.57 2.24
CA PRO A 44 7.22 -6.56 3.44
C PRO A 44 6.64 -7.50 4.50
N ILE A 45 7.45 -7.87 5.48
CA ILE A 45 6.99 -8.66 6.61
C ILE A 45 5.90 -7.86 7.33
N GLU A 46 4.81 -8.53 7.69
CA GLU A 46 3.67 -7.92 8.37
C GLU A 46 2.85 -6.99 7.48
N GLY A 47 3.03 -7.04 6.15
CA GLY A 47 2.23 -6.26 5.23
C GLY A 47 1.15 -7.10 4.56
N LYS A 48 0.06 -6.45 4.18
CA LYS A 48 -0.98 -7.07 3.36
C LYS A 48 -1.49 -6.08 2.34
N TRP A 49 -1.93 -6.58 1.20
CA TRP A 49 -2.51 -5.74 0.16
C TRP A 49 -3.91 -5.31 0.54
N VAL A 50 -4.19 -4.02 0.35
CA VAL A 50 -5.55 -3.48 0.50
C VAL A 50 -5.84 -2.57 -0.67
N ASP A 51 -7.13 -2.37 -0.96
CA ASP A 51 -7.54 -1.49 -2.04
C ASP A 51 -7.37 -0.03 -1.62
N TYR A 52 -6.89 0.78 -2.55
CA TYR A 52 -6.80 2.22 -2.38
C TYR A 52 -7.51 2.87 -3.57
N TYR A 53 -8.52 3.65 -3.30
CA TYR A 53 -9.32 4.28 -4.36
C TYR A 53 -8.82 5.70 -4.62
N ASP A 54 -8.52 5.96 -5.89
CA ASP A 54 -8.11 7.27 -6.35
C ASP A 54 -9.32 7.93 -7.04
N TYR A 55 -9.88 8.93 -6.41
CA TYR A 55 -11.06 9.63 -6.92
C TYR A 55 -10.66 10.83 -7.74
#